data_c315604278c4737c74c3d959a79b2a36
#
_entry.id   c315604278c4737c74c3d959a79b2a36
#
_cell.length_a   1.000
_cell.length_b   1.000
_cell.length_c   1.000
_cell.angle_alpha   90.00
_cell.angle_beta   90.00
_cell.angle_gamma   90.00
#
_symmetry.space_group_name_H-M   'P 1'
#
loop_
_entity.id
_entity.type
_entity.pdbx_description
1 polymer ?
#
loop_
_entity_poly.entity_id
_entity_poly.type
_entity_poly.pdbx_seq_one_letter_code
_entity_poly.pdbx_strand_id
1 'polypeptide(L)'
;MVLHINCFFCIRNLCISSVCEGSMKVIKHSFDGVIVGAGGAGLRAAIEAAPHMKLAVITKLYPTRSHTGAAQGGMSAALANVEEDNWNWHAFDTVKGSDYLADQPAVDILCKEAIDSVVELEHWGLPFSRLENGKIAQRRFGGHTVKEGEAPAFRACYAADRTGHMILQTLYQKCVSMGVTFFDEFQVLDIKIDDGVCKVSLLMKLQQ
;
A
#
# COMPACT_ATOMS: atom_id res chain seq x y z
N MET A 1 -13.45 -1.77 -4.90
CA MET A 1 -12.61 -0.61 -4.52
C MET A 1 -11.84 -0.15 -5.77
N VAL A 2 -12.35 0.89 -6.45
CA VAL A 2 -11.65 1.48 -7.59
C VAL A 2 -10.75 2.58 -7.02
N LEU A 3 -9.58 2.21 -6.56
CA LEU A 3 -8.54 3.19 -6.27
C LEU A 3 -8.10 3.77 -7.61
N HIS A 4 -8.43 5.03 -7.90
CA HIS A 4 -7.82 5.75 -9.00
C HIS A 4 -6.34 5.99 -8.67
N ILE A 5 -5.52 4.96 -8.87
CA ILE A 5 -4.07 5.10 -8.77
C ILE A 5 -3.61 5.69 -10.09
N ASN A 6 -3.42 7.02 -10.13
CA ASN A 6 -2.81 7.74 -11.25
C ASN A 6 -1.31 7.44 -11.42
N CYS A 7 -0.86 6.22 -11.10
CA CYS A 7 0.53 5.78 -11.23
C CYS A 7 0.68 4.43 -11.94
N PHE A 8 -0.18 4.12 -12.92
CA PHE A 8 0.04 2.99 -13.79
C PHE A 8 0.94 3.39 -14.96
N PHE A 9 2.23 3.09 -14.86
CA PHE A 9 3.12 3.10 -16.00
C PHE A 9 3.04 1.72 -16.67
N CYS A 10 2.39 1.64 -17.84
CA CYS A 10 2.46 0.45 -18.69
C CYS A 10 3.83 0.44 -19.37
N ILE A 11 4.73 -0.43 -18.94
CA ILE A 11 6.08 -0.59 -19.50
C ILE A 11 6.08 -1.83 -20.37
N ARG A 12 6.14 -1.68 -21.70
CA ARG A 12 6.19 -2.82 -22.63
C ARG A 12 7.55 -3.52 -22.71
N ASN A 13 8.63 -2.88 -22.32
CA ASN A 13 9.97 -3.49 -22.30
C ASN A 13 10.79 -2.94 -21.15
N LEU A 14 11.21 -3.80 -20.25
CA LEU A 14 12.08 -3.49 -19.14
C LEU A 14 13.53 -3.85 -19.48
N CYS A 15 14.46 -2.88 -19.45
CA CYS A 15 15.88 -3.14 -19.56
C CYS A 15 16.53 -3.12 -18.17
N ILE A 16 17.15 -4.23 -17.76
CA ILE A 16 17.94 -4.33 -16.54
C ILE A 16 19.41 -4.36 -16.92
N SER A 17 20.21 -3.41 -16.42
CA SER A 17 21.66 -3.45 -16.53
C SER A 17 22.28 -3.86 -15.22
N SER A 18 23.11 -4.90 -15.23
CA SER A 18 23.99 -5.25 -14.11
C SER A 18 25.42 -4.90 -14.51
N VAL A 19 26.14 -4.17 -13.67
CA VAL A 19 27.57 -3.91 -13.84
C VAL A 19 28.33 -5.02 -13.14
N CYS A 20 28.98 -5.89 -13.93
CA CYS A 20 30.05 -6.78 -13.43
C CYS A 20 31.38 -6.26 -13.95
N GLU A 21 32.47 -6.49 -13.20
CA GLU A 21 33.81 -6.06 -13.59
C GLU A 21 34.12 -6.36 -15.07
N GLY A 22 34.30 -5.31 -15.87
CA GLY A 22 34.80 -5.38 -17.24
C GLY A 22 33.75 -5.33 -18.37
N SER A 23 32.45 -5.58 -18.17
CA SER A 23 31.44 -5.41 -19.21
C SER A 23 30.04 -5.17 -18.64
N MET A 24 29.31 -4.21 -19.19
CA MET A 24 27.92 -3.97 -18.84
C MET A 24 27.02 -5.00 -19.53
N LYS A 25 26.44 -5.92 -18.78
CA LYS A 25 25.47 -6.89 -19.31
C LYS A 25 24.07 -6.32 -19.18
N VAL A 26 23.43 -6.09 -20.32
CA VAL A 26 22.02 -5.66 -20.38
C VAL A 26 21.14 -6.89 -20.52
N ILE A 27 20.24 -7.10 -19.56
CA ILE A 27 19.23 -8.15 -19.60
C ILE A 27 17.88 -7.49 -19.85
N LYS A 28 17.16 -7.95 -20.88
CA LYS A 28 15.84 -7.42 -21.23
C LYS A 28 14.75 -8.34 -20.67
N HIS A 29 13.78 -7.75 -19.98
CA HIS A 29 12.57 -8.42 -19.54
C HIS A 29 11.35 -7.75 -20.14
N SER A 30 10.27 -8.49 -20.37
CA SER A 30 9.02 -7.96 -20.91
C SER A 30 7.88 -8.25 -19.94
N PHE A 31 7.14 -7.21 -19.57
CA PHE A 31 5.95 -7.23 -18.73
C PHE A 31 4.89 -6.32 -19.36
N ASP A 32 3.63 -6.59 -19.06
CA ASP A 32 2.51 -5.75 -19.49
C ASP A 32 2.35 -4.53 -18.57
N GLY A 33 2.75 -4.67 -17.29
CA GLY A 33 2.76 -3.59 -16.33
C GLY A 33 3.95 -3.68 -15.38
N VAL A 34 4.41 -2.52 -14.89
CA VAL A 34 5.47 -2.43 -13.88
C VAL A 34 5.05 -1.45 -12.80
N ILE A 35 5.19 -1.88 -11.54
CA ILE A 35 4.98 -1.02 -10.38
C ILE A 35 6.33 -0.69 -9.77
N VAL A 36 6.57 0.58 -9.52
CA VAL A 36 7.78 1.08 -8.86
C VAL A 36 7.47 1.36 -7.40
N GLY A 37 8.08 0.56 -6.52
CA GLY A 37 7.89 0.62 -5.08
C GLY A 37 7.01 -0.50 -4.53
N ALA A 38 7.53 -1.24 -3.53
CA ALA A 38 6.83 -2.32 -2.84
C ALA A 38 6.39 -1.94 -1.42
N GLY A 39 5.95 -0.70 -1.22
CA GLY A 39 5.22 -0.30 -0.03
C GLY A 39 3.76 -0.75 -0.07
N GLY A 40 2.98 -0.43 0.96
CA GLY A 40 1.56 -0.83 1.03
C GLY A 40 0.76 -0.47 -0.21
N ALA A 41 0.90 0.74 -0.73
CA ALA A 41 0.21 1.19 -1.94
C ALA A 41 0.63 0.41 -3.19
N GLY A 42 1.95 0.20 -3.39
CA GLY A 42 2.45 -0.55 -4.55
C GLY A 42 2.04 -2.02 -4.53
N LEU A 43 2.12 -2.67 -3.37
CA LEU A 43 1.67 -4.07 -3.22
C LEU A 43 0.15 -4.19 -3.41
N ARG A 44 -0.65 -3.25 -2.90
CA ARG A 44 -2.10 -3.26 -3.13
C ARG A 44 -2.44 -3.09 -4.62
N ALA A 45 -1.73 -2.19 -5.31
CA ALA A 45 -1.86 -2.02 -6.76
C ALA A 45 -1.45 -3.29 -7.51
N ALA A 46 -0.39 -3.98 -7.06
CA ALA A 46 0.04 -5.24 -7.66
C ALA A 46 -1.02 -6.34 -7.54
N ILE A 47 -1.66 -6.45 -6.38
CA ILE A 47 -2.74 -7.43 -6.15
C ILE A 47 -3.92 -7.17 -7.10
N GLU A 48 -4.29 -5.90 -7.31
CA GLU A 48 -5.39 -5.53 -8.22
C GLU A 48 -5.05 -5.82 -9.69
N ALA A 49 -3.81 -5.55 -10.11
CA ALA A 49 -3.40 -5.68 -11.50
C ALA A 49 -3.01 -7.11 -11.92
N ALA A 50 -2.49 -7.92 -10.98
CA ALA A 50 -1.94 -9.25 -11.28
C ALA A 50 -2.92 -10.23 -11.98
N PRO A 51 -4.24 -10.24 -11.70
CA PRO A 51 -5.18 -11.10 -12.40
C PRO A 51 -5.36 -10.75 -13.89
N HIS A 52 -4.98 -9.54 -14.29
CA HIS A 52 -5.29 -8.99 -15.61
C HIS A 52 -4.08 -8.87 -16.53
N MET A 53 -2.85 -8.95 -15.97
CA MET A 53 -1.64 -8.72 -16.76
C MET A 53 -0.41 -9.36 -16.14
N LYS A 54 0.61 -9.64 -16.98
CA LYS A 54 1.94 -10.04 -16.51
C LYS A 54 2.63 -8.85 -15.87
N LEU A 55 2.81 -8.91 -14.55
CA LEU A 55 3.22 -7.78 -13.73
C LEU A 55 4.59 -7.98 -13.10
N ALA A 56 5.37 -6.90 -13.01
CA ALA A 56 6.56 -6.81 -12.20
C ALA A 56 6.46 -5.69 -11.16
N VAL A 57 7.03 -5.92 -10.00
CA VAL A 57 7.24 -4.91 -8.96
C VAL A 57 8.74 -4.70 -8.79
N ILE A 58 9.18 -3.44 -8.92
CA ILE A 58 10.57 -3.04 -8.73
C ILE A 58 10.68 -2.28 -7.41
N THR A 59 11.63 -2.67 -6.59
CA THR A 59 11.80 -2.04 -5.28
C THR A 59 13.26 -1.86 -4.92
N LYS A 60 13.58 -0.68 -4.38
CA LYS A 60 14.94 -0.33 -3.94
C LYS A 60 15.39 -1.14 -2.72
N LEU A 61 14.45 -1.45 -1.83
CA LEU A 61 14.66 -2.29 -0.65
C LEU A 61 13.88 -3.59 -0.83
N TYR A 62 14.24 -4.61 -0.06
CA TYR A 62 13.41 -5.81 0.02
C TYR A 62 11.96 -5.42 0.42
N PRO A 63 10.92 -5.99 -0.19
CA PRO A 63 9.52 -5.52 -0.02
C PRO A 63 9.10 -5.33 1.44
N THR A 64 9.45 -6.29 2.32
CA THR A 64 9.06 -6.24 3.74
C THR A 64 9.85 -5.23 4.59
N ARG A 65 10.77 -4.49 3.98
CA ARG A 65 11.55 -3.39 4.61
C ARG A 65 11.08 -2.00 4.20
N SER A 66 9.96 -1.88 3.49
CA SER A 66 9.42 -0.59 3.13
C SER A 66 8.89 0.18 4.35
N HIS A 67 8.72 1.49 4.19
CA HIS A 67 8.30 2.39 5.28
C HIS A 67 6.96 2.01 5.92
N THR A 68 6.04 1.40 5.17
CA THR A 68 4.79 0.85 5.71
C THR A 68 5.02 -0.06 6.91
N GLY A 69 6.10 -0.85 6.92
CA GLY A 69 6.45 -1.74 8.03
C GLY A 69 6.75 -1.03 9.36
N ALA A 70 7.07 0.27 9.33
CA ALA A 70 7.35 1.07 10.53
C ALA A 70 6.09 1.58 11.24
N ALA A 71 4.90 1.47 10.64
CA ALA A 71 3.66 1.93 11.23
C ALA A 71 3.23 1.04 12.41
N GLN A 72 3.03 1.66 13.58
CA GLN A 72 2.65 0.98 14.82
C GLN A 72 1.24 1.33 15.28
N GLY A 73 0.74 2.53 14.92
CA GLY A 73 -0.53 3.08 15.41
C GLY A 73 -1.76 2.24 15.12
N GLY A 74 -1.86 1.72 13.95
CA GLY A 74 -3.02 0.99 13.45
C GLY A 74 -3.48 1.53 12.09
N MET A 75 -4.59 0.98 11.61
CA MET A 75 -5.30 1.43 10.41
C MET A 75 -6.66 1.98 10.85
N SER A 76 -6.90 3.25 10.56
CA SER A 76 -8.15 3.91 10.97
C SER A 76 -9.32 3.48 10.08
N ALA A 77 -10.37 2.94 10.70
CA ALA A 77 -11.63 2.58 10.02
C ALA A 77 -12.78 2.64 11.02
N ALA A 78 -13.89 3.25 10.64
CA ALA A 78 -15.06 3.42 11.50
C ALA A 78 -15.90 2.13 11.55
N LEU A 79 -15.35 1.06 12.17
CA LEU A 79 -16.02 -0.25 12.27
C LEU A 79 -17.14 -0.29 13.32
N ALA A 80 -17.18 0.67 14.24
CA ALA A 80 -18.11 0.70 15.35
C ALA A 80 -18.13 -0.60 16.21
N ASN A 81 -16.96 -1.23 16.39
CA ASN A 81 -16.85 -2.47 17.15
C ASN A 81 -16.86 -2.27 18.66
N VAL A 82 -16.39 -1.11 19.15
CA VAL A 82 -16.24 -0.76 20.55
C VAL A 82 -17.32 0.23 21.00
N GLU A 83 -17.58 1.24 20.17
CA GLU A 83 -18.56 2.30 20.40
C GLU A 83 -19.16 2.74 19.07
N GLU A 84 -20.20 3.57 19.09
CA GLU A 84 -20.77 4.15 17.88
C GLU A 84 -19.71 4.99 17.15
N ASP A 85 -19.52 4.72 15.86
CA ASP A 85 -18.64 5.48 14.99
C ASP A 85 -19.16 5.43 13.55
N ASN A 86 -18.79 6.42 12.72
CA ASN A 86 -19.12 6.45 11.32
C ASN A 86 -18.03 7.14 10.50
N TRP A 87 -18.04 6.89 9.18
CA TRP A 87 -17.06 7.41 8.28
C TRP A 87 -17.06 8.95 8.14
N ASN A 88 -18.20 9.64 8.39
CA ASN A 88 -18.27 11.10 8.35
C ASN A 88 -17.41 11.73 9.47
N TRP A 89 -17.47 11.17 10.67
CA TRP A 89 -16.62 11.62 11.77
C TRP A 89 -15.15 11.35 11.49
N HIS A 90 -14.85 10.22 10.83
CA HIS A 90 -13.49 9.93 10.35
C HIS A 90 -13.04 10.95 9.30
N ALA A 91 -13.90 11.31 8.34
CA ALA A 91 -13.60 12.33 7.34
C ALA A 91 -13.38 13.71 7.97
N PHE A 92 -14.24 14.11 8.91
CA PHE A 92 -14.07 15.36 9.67
C PHE A 92 -12.69 15.43 10.33
N ASP A 93 -12.31 14.40 11.10
CA ASP A 93 -11.01 14.36 11.77
C ASP A 93 -9.85 14.40 10.78
N THR A 94 -9.98 13.76 9.63
CA THR A 94 -8.95 13.72 8.59
C THR A 94 -8.76 15.10 7.94
N VAL A 95 -9.86 15.79 7.60
CA VAL A 95 -9.81 17.15 7.06
C VAL A 95 -9.23 18.11 8.08
N LYS A 96 -9.68 18.04 9.34
CA LYS A 96 -9.16 18.87 10.43
C LYS A 96 -7.67 18.58 10.71
N GLY A 97 -7.26 17.31 10.74
CA GLY A 97 -5.89 16.90 10.98
C GLY A 97 -4.91 17.28 9.86
N SER A 98 -5.41 17.58 8.67
CA SER A 98 -4.66 18.10 7.53
C SER A 98 -4.65 19.64 7.46
N ASP A 99 -5.00 20.34 8.53
CA ASP A 99 -5.16 21.81 8.56
C ASP A 99 -6.10 22.34 7.45
N TYR A 100 -7.11 21.56 7.09
CA TYR A 100 -8.08 21.85 6.01
C TYR A 100 -7.47 21.97 4.61
N LEU A 101 -6.25 21.45 4.40
CA LEU A 101 -5.56 21.48 3.10
C LEU A 101 -5.79 20.19 2.27
N ALA A 102 -6.45 19.18 2.82
CA ALA A 102 -6.71 17.94 2.13
C ALA A 102 -7.69 18.10 0.96
N ASP A 103 -7.51 17.28 -0.08
CA ASP A 103 -8.51 17.06 -1.12
C ASP A 103 -9.71 16.30 -0.51
N GLN A 104 -10.78 17.04 -0.22
CA GLN A 104 -11.95 16.49 0.49
C GLN A 104 -12.61 15.32 -0.24
N PRO A 105 -12.82 15.33 -1.56
CA PRO A 105 -13.30 14.16 -2.30
C PRO A 105 -12.45 12.91 -2.10
N ALA A 106 -11.12 13.07 -2.06
CA ALA A 106 -10.21 11.95 -1.78
C ALA A 106 -10.32 11.46 -0.33
N VAL A 107 -10.51 12.37 0.63
CA VAL A 107 -10.76 12.02 2.05
C VAL A 107 -12.06 11.23 2.21
N ASP A 108 -13.12 11.62 1.54
CA ASP A 108 -14.42 10.93 1.58
C ASP A 108 -14.28 9.48 1.09
N ILE A 109 -13.60 9.28 -0.04
CA ILE A 109 -13.32 7.94 -0.58
C ILE A 109 -12.49 7.15 0.43
N LEU A 110 -11.40 7.71 0.93
CA LEU A 110 -10.51 7.07 1.91
C LEU A 110 -11.28 6.59 3.15
N CYS A 111 -12.10 7.46 3.74
CA CYS A 111 -12.78 7.16 5.00
C CYS A 111 -13.95 6.18 4.83
N LYS A 112 -14.65 6.23 3.71
CA LYS A 112 -15.71 5.26 3.36
C LYS A 112 -15.13 3.88 3.11
N GLU A 113 -14.09 3.79 2.27
CA GLU A 113 -13.51 2.53 1.83
C GLU A 113 -12.55 1.92 2.87
N ALA A 114 -12.17 2.66 3.91
CA ALA A 114 -11.33 2.14 4.99
C ALA A 114 -11.95 0.92 5.68
N ILE A 115 -13.28 0.89 5.81
CA ILE A 115 -14.01 -0.23 6.44
C ILE A 115 -13.80 -1.51 5.62
N ASP A 116 -14.09 -1.45 4.33
CA ASP A 116 -13.96 -2.59 3.43
C ASP A 116 -12.48 -3.01 3.29
N SER A 117 -11.56 -2.06 3.30
CA SER A 117 -10.12 -2.32 3.23
C SER A 117 -9.61 -3.09 4.45
N VAL A 118 -10.11 -2.81 5.65
CA VAL A 118 -9.75 -3.57 6.86
C VAL A 118 -10.27 -5.00 6.77
N VAL A 119 -11.52 -5.19 6.32
CA VAL A 119 -12.13 -6.51 6.14
C VAL A 119 -11.39 -7.31 5.07
N GLU A 120 -11.01 -6.67 3.96
CA GLU A 120 -10.24 -7.31 2.88
C GLU A 120 -8.87 -7.81 3.40
N LEU A 121 -8.13 -6.98 4.15
CA LEU A 121 -6.86 -7.36 4.76
C LEU A 121 -7.02 -8.52 5.75
N GLU A 122 -8.10 -8.52 6.55
CA GLU A 122 -8.43 -9.64 7.43
C GLU A 122 -8.64 -10.94 6.65
N HIS A 123 -9.42 -10.90 5.56
CA HIS A 123 -9.65 -12.05 4.70
C HIS A 123 -8.37 -12.54 4.01
N TRP A 124 -7.39 -11.69 3.81
CA TRP A 124 -6.07 -12.09 3.31
C TRP A 124 -5.13 -12.62 4.40
N GLY A 125 -5.60 -12.65 5.66
CA GLY A 125 -4.89 -13.24 6.78
C GLY A 125 -4.14 -12.26 7.67
N LEU A 126 -4.46 -10.95 7.63
CA LEU A 126 -3.88 -10.00 8.58
C LEU A 126 -4.41 -10.31 10.00
N PRO A 127 -3.53 -10.62 10.96
CA PRO A 127 -3.94 -11.04 12.30
C PRO A 127 -4.24 -9.83 13.19
N PHE A 128 -5.33 -9.12 12.91
CA PHE A 128 -5.79 -8.06 13.80
C PHE A 128 -6.02 -8.57 15.20
N SER A 129 -5.69 -7.77 16.21
CA SER A 129 -6.07 -8.02 17.61
C SER A 129 -7.59 -8.10 17.73
N ARG A 130 -8.08 -8.91 18.68
CA ARG A 130 -9.51 -9.19 18.84
C ARG A 130 -10.01 -8.73 20.20
N LEU A 131 -11.27 -8.32 20.21
CA LEU A 131 -12.05 -8.16 21.42
C LEU A 131 -12.52 -9.53 21.92
N GLU A 132 -13.00 -9.63 23.16
CA GLU A 132 -13.55 -10.87 23.74
C GLU A 132 -14.72 -11.46 22.93
N ASN A 133 -15.48 -10.60 22.24
CA ASN A 133 -16.58 -10.99 21.37
C ASN A 133 -16.13 -11.42 19.95
N GLY A 134 -14.81 -11.53 19.70
CA GLY A 134 -14.23 -11.94 18.44
C GLY A 134 -14.15 -10.86 17.35
N LYS A 135 -14.69 -9.67 17.56
CA LYS A 135 -14.58 -8.55 16.62
C LYS A 135 -13.17 -7.98 16.59
N ILE A 136 -12.79 -7.33 15.48
CA ILE A 136 -11.51 -6.62 15.36
C ILE A 136 -11.42 -5.57 16.45
N ALA A 137 -10.33 -5.62 17.24
CA ALA A 137 -10.09 -4.64 18.29
C ALA A 137 -9.71 -3.29 17.68
N GLN A 138 -10.25 -2.24 18.28
CA GLN A 138 -9.96 -0.86 17.93
C GLN A 138 -9.44 -0.12 19.16
N ARG A 139 -8.51 0.78 18.98
CA ARG A 139 -7.96 1.63 20.05
C ARG A 139 -8.09 3.09 19.73
N ARG A 140 -8.05 3.92 20.76
CA ARG A 140 -7.94 5.37 20.62
C ARG A 140 -6.59 5.73 20.02
N PHE A 141 -6.61 6.73 19.16
CA PHE A 141 -5.40 7.30 18.59
C PHE A 141 -5.55 8.82 18.54
N GLY A 142 -4.45 9.56 18.61
CA GLY A 142 -4.50 11.03 18.62
C GLY A 142 -5.23 11.59 17.42
N GLY A 143 -6.15 12.51 17.64
CA GLY A 143 -6.93 13.16 16.59
C GLY A 143 -8.20 12.42 16.16
N HIS A 144 -8.44 11.18 16.64
CA HIS A 144 -9.70 10.50 16.37
C HIS A 144 -10.78 10.93 17.39
N THR A 145 -11.90 11.42 16.86
CA THR A 145 -13.01 11.89 17.69
C THR A 145 -14.37 11.37 17.22
N VAL A 146 -15.31 11.22 18.13
CA VAL A 146 -16.73 11.02 17.82
C VAL A 146 -17.42 12.37 17.75
N LYS A 147 -18.50 12.45 16.96
CA LYS A 147 -19.35 13.63 16.85
C LYS A 147 -18.58 14.93 16.67
N GLU A 148 -17.62 14.90 15.72
CA GLU A 148 -16.88 16.09 15.27
C GLU A 148 -16.06 16.80 16.37
N GLY A 149 -15.53 16.04 17.32
CA GLY A 149 -14.64 16.55 18.35
C GLY A 149 -15.15 16.47 19.79
N GLU A 150 -16.32 15.85 20.02
CA GLU A 150 -16.89 15.77 21.39
C GLU A 150 -16.07 14.88 22.32
N ALA A 151 -15.59 13.72 21.84
CA ALA A 151 -14.80 12.78 22.64
C ALA A 151 -13.84 11.96 21.79
N PRO A 152 -12.75 11.38 22.38
CA PRO A 152 -11.84 10.50 21.66
C PRO A 152 -12.51 9.21 21.18
N ALA A 153 -12.30 8.83 19.90
CA ALA A 153 -12.88 7.65 19.27
C ALA A 153 -11.97 6.42 19.26
N PHE A 154 -12.56 5.21 19.37
CA PHE A 154 -11.92 3.93 19.14
C PHE A 154 -12.01 3.55 17.66
N ARG A 155 -11.07 4.04 16.84
CA ARG A 155 -11.11 3.89 15.37
C ARG A 155 -9.90 3.15 14.79
N ALA A 156 -8.77 3.14 15.47
CA ALA A 156 -7.56 2.51 14.96
C ALA A 156 -7.61 0.99 15.14
N CYS A 157 -7.80 0.24 14.04
CA CYS A 157 -7.67 -1.22 13.99
C CYS A 157 -6.20 -1.59 14.04
N TYR A 158 -5.80 -2.53 14.90
CA TYR A 158 -4.39 -2.79 15.16
C TYR A 158 -4.06 -4.29 15.30
N ALA A 159 -2.81 -4.62 15.04
CA ALA A 159 -2.22 -5.93 15.31
C ALA A 159 -1.05 -5.72 16.31
N ALA A 160 -1.38 -5.74 17.61
CA ALA A 160 -0.48 -5.40 18.70
C ALA A 160 0.22 -4.04 18.46
N ASP A 161 1.56 -3.99 18.47
CA ASP A 161 2.39 -2.81 18.19
C ASP A 161 3.07 -2.87 16.80
N ARG A 162 2.66 -3.82 15.95
CA ARG A 162 3.30 -4.13 14.66
C ARG A 162 2.33 -4.12 13.48
N THR A 163 1.32 -3.28 13.52
CA THR A 163 0.26 -3.26 12.50
C THR A 163 0.81 -3.08 11.09
N GLY A 164 1.70 -2.11 10.86
CA GLY A 164 2.29 -1.87 9.55
C GLY A 164 3.15 -3.03 9.04
N HIS A 165 3.90 -3.68 9.94
CA HIS A 165 4.64 -4.89 9.60
C HIS A 165 3.70 -6.01 9.13
N MET A 166 2.59 -6.22 9.84
CA MET A 166 1.62 -7.25 9.45
C MET A 166 0.90 -6.91 8.15
N ILE A 167 0.52 -5.65 7.92
CA ILE A 167 -0.03 -5.19 6.65
C ILE A 167 0.93 -5.53 5.51
N LEU A 168 2.20 -5.18 5.66
CA LEU A 168 3.20 -5.37 4.62
C LEU A 168 3.44 -6.86 4.33
N GLN A 169 3.53 -7.69 5.36
CA GLN A 169 3.67 -9.14 5.23
C GLN A 169 2.46 -9.76 4.51
N THR A 170 1.25 -9.39 4.90
CA THR A 170 0.01 -9.89 4.29
C THR A 170 -0.07 -9.54 2.81
N LEU A 171 0.19 -8.26 2.46
CA LEU A 171 0.18 -7.82 1.07
C LEU A 171 1.27 -8.50 0.23
N TYR A 172 2.48 -8.63 0.77
CA TYR A 172 3.58 -9.30 0.08
C TYR A 172 3.29 -10.77 -0.17
N GLN A 173 2.81 -11.51 0.85
CA GLN A 173 2.41 -12.91 0.72
C GLN A 173 1.30 -13.08 -0.33
N LYS A 174 0.32 -12.17 -0.35
CA LYS A 174 -0.74 -12.17 -1.35
C LYS A 174 -0.18 -11.98 -2.75
N CYS A 175 0.71 -11.02 -2.98
CA CYS A 175 1.38 -10.83 -4.26
C CYS A 175 2.16 -12.08 -4.71
N VAL A 176 2.92 -12.69 -3.80
CA VAL A 176 3.67 -13.92 -4.09
C VAL A 176 2.73 -15.07 -4.48
N SER A 177 1.62 -15.24 -3.76
CA SER A 177 0.61 -16.28 -4.09
C SER A 177 -0.05 -16.09 -5.45
N MET A 178 -0.07 -14.85 -5.96
CA MET A 178 -0.58 -14.49 -7.30
C MET A 178 0.49 -14.54 -8.40
N GLY A 179 1.72 -14.93 -8.08
CA GLY A 179 2.80 -15.05 -9.06
C GLY A 179 3.40 -13.72 -9.53
N VAL A 180 3.24 -12.64 -8.77
CA VAL A 180 3.86 -11.34 -9.09
C VAL A 180 5.38 -11.47 -9.08
N THR A 181 6.03 -10.97 -10.14
CA THR A 181 7.49 -10.98 -10.25
C THR A 181 8.09 -9.79 -9.50
N PHE A 182 9.05 -10.04 -8.62
CA PHE A 182 9.74 -9.00 -7.87
C PHE A 182 11.17 -8.81 -8.37
N PHE A 183 11.56 -7.54 -8.52
CA PHE A 183 12.94 -7.10 -8.67
C PHE A 183 13.30 -6.31 -7.42
N ASP A 184 13.73 -7.01 -6.39
CA ASP A 184 14.16 -6.46 -5.11
C ASP A 184 15.61 -6.01 -5.17
N GLU A 185 15.91 -4.92 -4.45
CA GLU A 185 17.23 -4.27 -4.44
C GLU A 185 17.66 -3.71 -5.82
N PHE A 186 16.65 -3.27 -6.60
CA PHE A 186 16.86 -2.55 -7.84
C PHE A 186 16.40 -1.10 -7.72
N GLN A 187 17.25 -0.19 -8.18
CA GLN A 187 16.91 1.23 -8.29
C GLN A 187 16.53 1.55 -9.74
N VAL A 188 15.35 2.17 -9.91
CA VAL A 188 14.97 2.79 -11.18
C VAL A 188 15.81 4.05 -11.35
N LEU A 189 16.54 4.13 -12.46
CA LEU A 189 17.40 5.26 -12.78
C LEU A 189 16.70 6.23 -13.73
N ASP A 190 15.95 5.70 -14.71
CA ASP A 190 15.30 6.50 -15.72
C ASP A 190 14.05 5.81 -16.28
N ILE A 191 13.10 6.62 -16.75
CA ILE A 191 11.86 6.15 -17.38
C ILE A 191 11.74 6.89 -18.72
N LYS A 192 11.82 6.14 -19.81
CA LYS A 192 11.62 6.70 -21.15
C LYS A 192 10.14 6.66 -21.53
N ILE A 193 9.59 7.81 -21.83
CA ILE A 193 8.23 7.95 -22.39
C ILE A 193 8.36 8.28 -23.87
N ASP A 194 7.67 7.53 -24.72
CA ASP A 194 7.65 7.73 -26.16
C ASP A 194 6.20 7.62 -26.64
N ASP A 195 5.68 8.66 -27.27
CA ASP A 195 4.27 8.79 -27.68
C ASP A 195 3.26 8.53 -26.53
N GLY A 196 3.54 9.04 -25.31
CA GLY A 196 2.70 8.85 -24.14
C GLY A 196 2.74 7.44 -23.53
N VAL A 197 3.57 6.55 -24.06
CA VAL A 197 3.73 5.17 -23.58
C VAL A 197 5.09 5.01 -22.90
N CYS A 198 5.09 4.46 -21.68
CA CYS A 198 6.33 4.10 -21.00
C CYS A 198 6.95 2.85 -21.67
N LYS A 199 8.06 3.02 -22.40
CA LYS A 199 8.68 1.94 -23.19
C LYS A 199 9.90 1.31 -22.52
N VAL A 200 10.66 2.09 -21.77
CA VAL A 200 11.95 1.65 -21.22
C VAL A 200 12.16 2.26 -19.83
N SER A 201 12.54 1.41 -18.90
CA SER A 201 13.08 1.81 -17.60
C SER A 201 14.48 1.23 -17.47
N LEU A 202 15.45 2.05 -17.14
CA LEU A 202 16.79 1.60 -16.82
C LEU A 202 16.86 1.29 -15.32
N LEU A 203 17.23 0.06 -14.98
CA LEU A 203 17.39 -0.39 -13.62
C LEU A 203 18.85 -0.69 -13.32
N MET A 204 19.25 -0.40 -12.11
CA MET A 204 20.55 -0.81 -11.57
C MET A 204 20.32 -1.68 -10.34
N LYS A 205 20.93 -2.88 -10.32
CA LYS A 205 20.94 -3.70 -9.12
C LYS A 205 21.87 -3.05 -8.10
N LEU A 206 21.37 -2.86 -6.88
CA LEU A 206 22.18 -2.35 -5.77
C LEU A 206 23.05 -3.51 -5.26
N GLN A 207 24.35 -3.32 -5.25
CA GLN A 207 25.28 -4.24 -4.57
C GLN A 207 25.25 -3.90 -3.08
N GLN A 208 25.07 -4.91 -2.25
CA GLN A 208 25.23 -4.81 -0.80
C GLN A 208 26.69 -4.99 -0.42
#